data_589fddb5a4bf68d2b38e2448b539cca4
#
_entry.id   589fddb5a4bf68d2b38e2448b539cca4
#
_cell.length_a   1.000
_cell.length_b   1.000
_cell.length_c   1.000
_cell.angle_alpha   90.00
_cell.angle_beta   90.00
_cell.angle_gamma   90.00
#
_symmetry.space_group_name_H-M   'P 1'
#
loop_
_entity.id
_entity.type
_entity.pdbx_description
1 polymer ?
#
loop_
_entity_poly.entity_id
_entity_poly.type
_entity_poly.pdbx_seq_one_letter_code
_entity_poly.pdbx_strand_id
1 'polypeptide(L)'
;MTEISNIHAFEDEDFLHACFVWGMVVLAAFAACLVPVFMLLGGPADLDAGETCGWTAAVGWMVGLVAVSAASFAVHELVHAVFFKLLAPAGAHVTFGANRETCMIYACAEGVVYSRVRYVAICLAPTVVLTAAFALGFAFSGFPLLCYLAAGLHLSGCVGDWYYARTILRDRRIIACEDTSFGVRFFGK
;
A
#
# COMPACT_ATOMS: atom_id res chain seq x y z
N MET A 1 -4.04 13.70 27.03
CA MET A 1 -4.31 13.83 25.60
C MET A 1 -5.80 13.59 25.39
N THR A 2 -6.46 14.42 24.61
CA THR A 2 -7.89 14.26 24.27
C THR A 2 -8.01 13.86 22.81
N GLU A 3 -8.97 13.00 22.47
CA GLU A 3 -9.32 12.73 21.07
C GLU A 3 -9.88 14.01 20.45
N ILE A 4 -9.34 14.38 19.29
CA ILE A 4 -9.74 15.61 18.57
C ILE A 4 -10.47 15.31 17.26
N SER A 5 -10.23 14.14 16.67
CA SER A 5 -10.93 13.65 15.48
C SER A 5 -10.61 12.18 15.25
N ASN A 6 -11.37 11.54 14.38
CA ASN A 6 -11.13 10.18 13.89
C ASN A 6 -11.48 10.08 12.41
N ILE A 7 -11.06 8.98 11.77
CA ILE A 7 -11.44 8.59 10.41
C ILE A 7 -11.93 7.15 10.49
N HIS A 8 -13.17 6.93 10.09
CA HIS A 8 -13.75 5.59 9.93
C HIS A 8 -13.54 5.13 8.50
N ALA A 9 -12.50 4.32 8.27
CA ALA A 9 -12.03 3.93 6.94
C ALA A 9 -13.10 3.31 6.04
N PHE A 10 -14.14 2.71 6.62
CA PHE A 10 -15.19 2.02 5.87
C PHE A 10 -16.48 2.83 5.71
N GLU A 11 -16.60 3.98 6.40
CA GLU A 11 -17.84 4.78 6.47
C GLU A 11 -17.61 6.23 6.04
N ASP A 12 -16.37 6.72 6.08
CA ASP A 12 -16.03 8.11 5.74
C ASP A 12 -16.01 8.29 4.22
N GLU A 13 -17.04 8.96 3.70
CA GLU A 13 -17.21 9.19 2.26
C GLU A 13 -16.07 10.01 1.66
N ASP A 14 -15.54 11.00 2.39
CA ASP A 14 -14.44 11.84 1.93
C ASP A 14 -13.16 11.02 1.81
N PHE A 15 -12.91 10.15 2.78
CA PHE A 15 -11.78 9.21 2.75
C PHE A 15 -11.91 8.24 1.58
N LEU A 16 -13.04 7.58 1.43
CA LEU A 16 -13.29 6.61 0.35
C LEU A 16 -13.19 7.26 -1.03
N HIS A 17 -13.77 8.45 -1.19
CA HIS A 17 -13.68 9.21 -2.44
C HIS A 17 -12.23 9.61 -2.75
N ALA A 18 -11.48 10.10 -1.76
CA ALA A 18 -10.07 10.44 -1.93
C ALA A 18 -9.24 9.21 -2.31
N CYS A 19 -9.46 8.06 -1.66
CA CYS A 19 -8.81 6.80 -1.99
C CYS A 19 -9.09 6.38 -3.43
N PHE A 20 -10.34 6.44 -3.85
CA PHE A 20 -10.71 6.13 -5.23
C PHE A 20 -10.02 7.05 -6.25
N VAL A 21 -10.14 8.37 -6.07
CA VAL A 21 -9.58 9.35 -7.00
C VAL A 21 -8.06 9.25 -7.08
N TRP A 22 -7.38 9.19 -5.94
CA TRP A 22 -5.91 9.10 -5.93
C TRP A 22 -5.41 7.75 -6.47
N GLY A 23 -6.12 6.66 -6.16
CA GLY A 23 -5.82 5.35 -6.72
C GLY A 23 -5.89 5.36 -8.24
N MET A 24 -6.96 5.94 -8.80
CA MET A 24 -7.12 6.11 -10.25
C MET A 24 -6.03 7.02 -10.86
N VAL A 25 -5.63 8.09 -10.18
CA VAL A 25 -4.54 8.96 -10.64
C VAL A 25 -3.21 8.20 -10.67
N VAL A 26 -2.91 7.39 -9.66
CA VAL A 26 -1.71 6.54 -9.64
C VAL A 26 -1.72 5.56 -10.81
N LEU A 27 -2.82 4.84 -11.01
CA LEU A 27 -2.94 3.89 -12.13
C LEU A 27 -2.82 4.58 -13.49
N ALA A 28 -3.45 5.75 -13.67
CA ALA A 28 -3.35 6.53 -14.89
C ALA A 28 -1.90 7.01 -15.13
N ALA A 29 -1.19 7.43 -14.10
CA ALA A 29 0.22 7.81 -14.20
C ALA A 29 1.10 6.62 -14.62
N PHE A 30 0.90 5.44 -14.02
CA PHE A 30 1.61 4.22 -14.43
C PHE A 30 1.28 3.83 -15.87
N ALA A 31 0.01 3.89 -16.27
CA ALA A 31 -0.41 3.63 -17.66
C ALA A 31 0.23 4.62 -18.64
N ALA A 32 0.27 5.90 -18.31
CA ALA A 32 0.91 6.93 -19.16
C ALA A 32 2.43 6.75 -19.28
N CYS A 33 3.08 6.29 -18.21
CA CYS A 33 4.53 6.05 -18.20
C CYS A 33 4.93 4.68 -18.79
N LEU A 34 4.00 3.76 -19.01
CA LEU A 34 4.29 2.41 -19.48
C LEU A 34 5.07 2.42 -20.81
N VAL A 35 4.53 3.10 -21.83
CA VAL A 35 5.15 3.14 -23.15
C VAL A 35 6.53 3.80 -23.13
N PRO A 36 6.70 5.03 -22.60
CA PRO A 36 8.03 5.66 -22.56
C PRO A 36 9.06 4.86 -21.75
N VAL A 37 8.67 4.23 -20.65
CA VAL A 37 9.60 3.40 -19.84
C VAL A 37 10.11 2.23 -20.67
N PHE A 38 9.23 1.46 -21.31
CA PHE A 38 9.64 0.29 -22.07
C PHE A 38 10.27 0.64 -23.44
N MET A 39 9.94 1.77 -24.04
CA MET A 39 10.66 2.28 -25.20
C MET A 39 12.14 2.56 -24.89
N LEU A 40 12.42 3.16 -23.72
CA LEU A 40 13.78 3.45 -23.27
C LEU A 40 14.57 2.18 -22.91
N LEU A 41 13.90 1.10 -22.55
CA LEU A 41 14.51 -0.17 -22.15
C LEU A 41 14.61 -1.20 -23.28
N GLY A 42 14.15 -0.86 -24.50
CA GLY A 42 14.16 -1.78 -25.65
C GLY A 42 13.04 -2.82 -25.64
N GLY A 43 12.00 -2.61 -24.83
CA GLY A 43 10.85 -3.51 -24.67
C GLY A 43 10.88 -4.32 -23.37
N PRO A 44 9.73 -4.91 -22.99
CA PRO A 44 9.65 -5.74 -21.79
C PRO A 44 10.18 -7.16 -22.08
N ALA A 45 11.26 -7.54 -21.41
CA ALA A 45 11.91 -8.86 -21.61
C ALA A 45 10.98 -10.05 -21.30
N ASP A 46 10.01 -9.88 -20.42
CA ASP A 46 9.03 -10.91 -20.07
C ASP A 46 7.95 -11.18 -21.13
N LEU A 47 7.88 -10.36 -22.19
CA LEU A 47 7.05 -10.61 -23.37
C LEU A 47 7.86 -11.18 -24.55
N ASP A 48 9.19 -11.18 -24.47
CA ASP A 48 10.11 -11.67 -25.50
C ASP A 48 10.30 -13.19 -25.46
N ALA A 49 9.43 -13.91 -24.76
CA ALA A 49 9.44 -15.36 -24.72
C ALA A 49 9.13 -15.93 -26.11
N GLY A 50 10.17 -15.93 -26.97
CA GLY A 50 10.33 -16.63 -28.23
C GLY A 50 9.08 -17.15 -28.98
N GLU A 51 9.17 -17.53 -30.21
CA GLU A 51 8.15 -17.95 -31.20
C GLU A 51 6.90 -18.73 -30.75
N THR A 52 6.66 -18.91 -29.43
CA THR A 52 5.56 -19.64 -28.83
C THR A 52 4.74 -18.84 -27.82
N CYS A 53 4.53 -17.54 -28.06
CA CYS A 53 3.57 -16.78 -27.23
C CYS A 53 2.14 -17.25 -27.52
N GLY A 54 1.86 -18.51 -27.11
CA GLY A 54 0.53 -19.08 -27.13
C GLY A 54 -0.31 -18.49 -25.99
N TRP A 55 -1.63 -18.60 -26.15
CA TRP A 55 -2.58 -18.13 -25.15
C TRP A 55 -2.31 -18.67 -23.72
N THR A 56 -1.71 -19.87 -23.62
CA THR A 56 -1.31 -20.48 -22.33
C THR A 56 -0.24 -19.66 -21.59
N ALA A 57 0.74 -19.11 -22.33
CA ALA A 57 1.76 -18.22 -21.75
C ALA A 57 1.14 -16.91 -21.26
N ALA A 58 0.21 -16.34 -22.03
CA ALA A 58 -0.50 -15.14 -21.62
C ALA A 58 -1.35 -15.36 -20.36
N VAL A 59 -2.06 -16.49 -20.27
CA VAL A 59 -2.81 -16.86 -19.07
C VAL A 59 -1.87 -17.08 -17.88
N GLY A 60 -0.76 -17.78 -18.06
CA GLY A 60 0.23 -17.99 -17.00
C GLY A 60 0.80 -16.66 -16.47
N TRP A 61 1.09 -15.72 -17.38
CA TRP A 61 1.56 -14.38 -17.02
C TRP A 61 0.50 -13.59 -16.23
N MET A 62 -0.76 -13.60 -16.67
CA MET A 62 -1.87 -12.96 -15.96
C MET A 62 -2.11 -13.55 -14.58
N VAL A 63 -2.06 -14.89 -14.46
CA VAL A 63 -2.15 -15.57 -13.15
C VAL A 63 -0.98 -15.14 -12.25
N GLY A 64 0.23 -15.05 -12.81
CA GLY A 64 1.40 -14.55 -12.10
C GLY A 64 1.21 -13.12 -11.60
N LEU A 65 0.69 -12.22 -12.43
CA LEU A 65 0.40 -10.83 -12.04
C LEU A 65 -0.62 -10.77 -10.88
N VAL A 66 -1.71 -11.53 -10.98
CA VAL A 66 -2.72 -11.60 -9.91
C VAL A 66 -2.12 -12.15 -8.63
N ALA A 67 -1.34 -13.23 -8.71
CA ALA A 67 -0.73 -13.85 -7.55
C ALA A 67 0.29 -12.91 -6.86
N VAL A 68 1.16 -12.25 -7.63
CA VAL A 68 2.15 -11.30 -7.11
C VAL A 68 1.45 -10.09 -6.49
N SER A 69 0.41 -9.56 -7.14
CA SER A 69 -0.36 -8.43 -6.61
C SER A 69 -1.07 -8.81 -5.30
N ALA A 70 -1.73 -9.97 -5.23
CA ALA A 70 -2.37 -10.44 -4.00
C ALA A 70 -1.35 -10.65 -2.88
N ALA A 71 -0.21 -11.29 -3.17
CA ALA A 71 0.87 -11.48 -2.22
C ALA A 71 1.43 -10.13 -1.73
N SER A 72 1.53 -9.11 -2.61
CA SER A 72 2.03 -7.80 -2.23
C SER A 72 1.13 -7.10 -1.21
N PHE A 73 -0.19 -7.25 -1.29
CA PHE A 73 -1.11 -6.72 -0.28
C PHE A 73 -0.98 -7.45 1.06
N ALA A 74 -0.78 -8.77 1.05
CA ALA A 74 -0.51 -9.51 2.29
C ALA A 74 0.82 -9.08 2.94
N VAL A 75 1.86 -8.86 2.14
CA VAL A 75 3.16 -8.34 2.62
C VAL A 75 3.03 -6.90 3.10
N HIS A 76 2.19 -6.07 2.47
CA HIS A 76 1.87 -4.71 2.90
C HIS A 76 1.38 -4.69 4.37
N GLU A 77 0.38 -5.51 4.68
CA GLU A 77 -0.14 -5.63 6.06
C GLU A 77 0.91 -6.18 7.03
N LEU A 78 1.74 -7.12 6.57
CA LEU A 78 2.84 -7.64 7.38
C LEU A 78 3.86 -6.54 7.71
N VAL A 79 4.17 -5.65 6.75
CA VAL A 79 5.07 -4.50 6.99
C VAL A 79 4.46 -3.57 8.02
N HIS A 80 3.15 -3.24 7.93
CA HIS A 80 2.47 -2.48 9.00
C HIS A 80 2.64 -3.17 10.37
N ALA A 81 2.34 -4.46 10.46
CA ALA A 81 2.47 -5.22 11.70
C ALA A 81 3.88 -5.18 12.29
N VAL A 82 4.91 -5.32 11.44
CA VAL A 82 6.31 -5.20 11.86
C VAL A 82 6.61 -3.81 12.41
N PHE A 83 6.20 -2.76 11.73
CA PHE A 83 6.44 -1.38 12.17
C PHE A 83 5.61 -1.00 13.39
N PHE A 84 4.36 -1.46 13.49
CA PHE A 84 3.59 -1.34 14.73
C PHE A 84 4.36 -1.93 15.91
N LYS A 85 4.88 -3.14 15.76
CA LYS A 85 5.60 -3.84 16.83
C LYS A 85 6.95 -3.19 17.16
N LEU A 86 7.69 -2.74 16.15
CA LEU A 86 9.01 -2.10 16.33
C LEU A 86 8.91 -0.74 17.01
N LEU A 87 7.84 0.02 16.75
CA LEU A 87 7.66 1.38 17.25
C LEU A 87 6.77 1.48 18.48
N ALA A 88 6.16 0.37 18.88
CA ALA A 88 5.31 0.29 20.07
C ALA A 88 6.12 0.17 21.36
N PRO A 89 5.51 0.50 22.52
CA PRO A 89 6.00 0.09 23.84
C PRO A 89 6.05 -1.45 23.96
N ALA A 90 6.89 -1.94 24.86
CA ALA A 90 6.98 -3.38 25.12
C ALA A 90 5.61 -3.95 25.55
N GLY A 91 5.23 -5.09 24.97
CA GLY A 91 3.97 -5.77 25.30
C GLY A 91 2.78 -5.39 24.40
N ALA A 92 2.95 -4.52 23.42
CA ALA A 92 1.88 -4.22 22.46
C ALA A 92 1.49 -5.45 21.64
N HIS A 93 0.19 -5.67 21.50
CA HIS A 93 -0.37 -6.71 20.66
C HIS A 93 -0.78 -6.12 19.30
N VAL A 94 -0.35 -6.77 18.22
CA VAL A 94 -0.79 -6.48 16.86
C VAL A 94 -1.79 -7.55 16.47
N THR A 95 -2.94 -7.12 15.98
CA THR A 95 -4.01 -7.99 15.48
C THR A 95 -4.17 -7.83 13.98
N PHE A 96 -4.59 -8.92 13.32
CA PHE A 96 -4.95 -8.91 11.91
C PHE A 96 -6.45 -9.12 11.79
N GLY A 97 -7.07 -8.37 10.91
CA GLY A 97 -8.49 -8.50 10.60
C GLY A 97 -8.76 -8.49 9.11
N ALA A 98 -9.98 -8.81 8.74
CA ALA A 98 -10.48 -8.71 7.38
C ALA A 98 -11.90 -8.17 7.40
N ASN A 99 -12.15 -7.14 6.61
CA ASN A 99 -13.50 -6.68 6.31
C ASN A 99 -13.96 -7.35 5.01
N ARG A 100 -15.00 -8.19 5.11
CA ARG A 100 -15.51 -8.97 3.96
C ARG A 100 -16.32 -8.13 2.98
N GLU A 101 -16.92 -7.04 3.44
CA GLU A 101 -17.74 -6.16 2.61
C GLU A 101 -16.88 -5.33 1.66
N THR A 102 -15.72 -4.87 2.14
CA THR A 102 -14.76 -4.10 1.36
C THR A 102 -13.62 -4.95 0.78
N CYS A 103 -13.58 -6.26 1.08
CA CYS A 103 -12.48 -7.17 0.72
C CYS A 103 -11.11 -6.66 1.16
N MET A 104 -11.03 -5.94 2.29
CA MET A 104 -9.80 -5.40 2.83
C MET A 104 -9.29 -6.26 3.99
N ILE A 105 -8.00 -6.53 3.98
CA ILE A 105 -7.26 -7.04 5.14
C ILE A 105 -6.56 -5.86 5.81
N TYR A 106 -6.36 -5.94 7.11
CA TYR A 106 -5.68 -4.89 7.87
C TYR A 106 -4.91 -5.47 9.06
N ALA A 107 -3.82 -4.80 9.41
CA ALA A 107 -3.12 -4.99 10.67
C ALA A 107 -3.37 -3.77 11.55
N CYS A 108 -3.70 -3.96 12.82
CA CYS A 108 -3.86 -2.86 13.76
C CYS A 108 -3.22 -3.16 15.12
N ALA A 109 -2.91 -2.10 15.85
CA ALA A 109 -2.36 -2.15 17.22
C ALA A 109 -3.29 -1.38 18.16
N GLU A 110 -4.51 -1.91 18.33
CA GLU A 110 -5.57 -1.28 19.13
C GLU A 110 -5.13 -1.13 20.59
N GLY A 111 -5.44 0.02 21.20
CA GLY A 111 -5.00 0.38 22.53
C GLY A 111 -3.57 0.93 22.61
N VAL A 112 -2.86 1.03 21.50
CA VAL A 112 -1.50 1.57 21.45
C VAL A 112 -1.49 2.95 20.78
N VAL A 113 -1.06 3.96 21.56
CA VAL A 113 -0.96 5.33 21.05
C VAL A 113 0.47 5.61 20.59
N TYR A 114 0.63 5.91 19.31
CA TYR A 114 1.89 6.26 18.69
C TYR A 114 2.05 7.77 18.60
N SER A 115 3.28 8.26 18.75
CA SER A 115 3.56 9.66 18.44
C SER A 115 3.34 9.95 16.95
N ARG A 116 3.01 11.20 16.62
CA ARG A 116 2.81 11.70 15.25
C ARG A 116 3.84 11.16 14.25
N VAL A 117 5.13 11.27 14.57
CA VAL A 117 6.23 10.87 13.67
C VAL A 117 6.28 9.36 13.48
N ARG A 118 6.08 8.59 14.55
CA ARG A 118 6.07 7.13 14.48
C ARG A 118 4.90 6.63 13.63
N TYR A 119 3.72 7.22 13.80
CA TYR A 119 2.55 6.79 13.04
C TYR A 119 2.67 7.13 11.55
N VAL A 120 3.20 8.30 11.18
CA VAL A 120 3.51 8.63 9.78
C VAL A 120 4.53 7.65 9.19
N ALA A 121 5.55 7.24 9.97
CA ALA A 121 6.50 6.23 9.52
C ALA A 121 5.84 4.87 9.30
N ILE A 122 4.89 4.47 10.16
CA ILE A 122 4.10 3.25 10.00
C ILE A 122 3.28 3.30 8.70
N CYS A 123 2.53 4.39 8.47
CA CYS A 123 1.73 4.56 7.26
C CYS A 123 2.58 4.49 5.98
N LEU A 124 3.77 5.08 5.96
CA LEU A 124 4.58 5.14 4.75
C LEU A 124 5.51 3.92 4.56
N ALA A 125 5.69 3.09 5.58
CA ALA A 125 6.60 1.95 5.53
C ALA A 125 6.31 0.97 4.39
N PRO A 126 5.06 0.49 4.16
CA PRO A 126 4.77 -0.42 3.06
C PRO A 126 5.05 0.19 1.69
N THR A 127 4.70 1.48 1.52
CA THR A 127 5.01 2.21 0.29
C THR A 127 6.50 2.15 -0.03
N VAL A 128 7.36 2.45 0.94
CA VAL A 128 8.82 2.48 0.74
C VAL A 128 9.38 1.06 0.52
N VAL A 129 9.02 0.12 1.39
CA VAL A 129 9.56 -1.25 1.37
C VAL A 129 9.18 -1.97 0.09
N LEU A 130 7.90 -1.96 -0.28
CA LEU A 130 7.42 -2.70 -1.45
C LEU A 130 7.78 -2.00 -2.76
N THR A 131 7.83 -0.66 -2.80
CA THR A 131 8.35 0.03 -3.99
C THR A 131 9.81 -0.32 -4.23
N ALA A 132 10.64 -0.37 -3.18
CA ALA A 132 12.02 -0.82 -3.30
C ALA A 132 12.12 -2.28 -3.78
N ALA A 133 11.29 -3.18 -3.23
CA ALA A 133 11.24 -4.58 -3.65
C ALA A 133 10.84 -4.73 -5.13
N PHE A 134 9.80 -4.01 -5.57
CA PHE A 134 9.41 -4.03 -6.98
C PHE A 134 10.44 -3.39 -7.91
N ALA A 135 11.14 -2.34 -7.48
CA ALA A 135 12.23 -1.74 -8.25
C ALA A 135 13.40 -2.73 -8.42
N LEU A 136 13.76 -3.46 -7.37
CA LEU A 136 14.75 -4.54 -7.45
C LEU A 136 14.26 -5.69 -8.35
N GLY A 137 13.01 -6.11 -8.21
CA GLY A 137 12.40 -7.10 -9.10
C GLY A 137 12.41 -6.66 -10.56
N PHE A 138 12.04 -5.40 -10.83
CA PHE A 138 12.12 -4.80 -12.16
C PHE A 138 13.52 -4.89 -12.76
N ALA A 139 14.55 -4.60 -11.95
CA ALA A 139 15.94 -4.59 -12.44
C ALA A 139 16.56 -5.99 -12.61
N PHE A 140 16.14 -6.98 -11.81
CA PHE A 140 16.91 -8.24 -11.67
C PHE A 140 16.10 -9.52 -11.87
N SER A 141 14.76 -9.50 -11.90
CA SER A 141 13.97 -10.74 -11.94
C SER A 141 13.81 -11.35 -13.33
N GLY A 142 14.08 -10.59 -14.39
CA GLY A 142 13.70 -10.98 -15.76
C GLY A 142 12.21 -10.78 -16.10
N PHE A 143 11.42 -10.23 -15.17
CA PHE A 143 9.99 -9.93 -15.33
C PHE A 143 9.68 -8.44 -15.08
N PRO A 144 10.31 -7.50 -15.85
CA PRO A 144 10.18 -6.08 -15.59
C PRO A 144 8.75 -5.55 -15.75
N LEU A 145 7.99 -6.02 -16.75
CA LEU A 145 6.60 -5.60 -16.95
C LEU A 145 5.70 -6.05 -15.81
N LEU A 146 5.87 -7.30 -15.33
CA LEU A 146 5.11 -7.83 -14.21
C LEU A 146 5.38 -7.01 -12.94
N CYS A 147 6.66 -6.73 -12.64
CA CYS A 147 7.04 -5.91 -11.48
C CYS A 147 6.51 -4.49 -11.59
N TYR A 148 6.56 -3.89 -12.78
CA TYR A 148 6.04 -2.56 -13.04
C TYR A 148 4.54 -2.46 -12.78
N LEU A 149 3.75 -3.37 -13.37
CA LEU A 149 2.30 -3.38 -13.20
C LEU A 149 1.89 -3.71 -11.76
N ALA A 150 2.56 -4.67 -11.12
CA ALA A 150 2.33 -4.99 -9.72
C ALA A 150 2.66 -3.81 -8.79
N ALA A 151 3.72 -3.05 -9.08
CA ALA A 151 4.04 -1.82 -8.36
C ALA A 151 2.94 -0.76 -8.50
N GLY A 152 2.42 -0.55 -9.70
CA GLY A 152 1.31 0.38 -9.94
C GLY A 152 0.04 -0.01 -9.17
N LEU A 153 -0.32 -1.28 -9.20
CA LEU A 153 -1.45 -1.82 -8.44
C LEU A 153 -1.25 -1.68 -6.93
N HIS A 154 -0.07 -2.03 -6.43
CA HIS A 154 0.25 -1.87 -5.01
C HIS A 154 0.21 -0.40 -4.57
N LEU A 155 0.84 0.51 -5.31
CA LEU A 155 0.86 1.93 -4.98
C LEU A 155 -0.54 2.57 -5.04
N SER A 156 -1.40 2.11 -5.94
CA SER A 156 -2.80 2.53 -5.96
C SER A 156 -3.56 2.10 -4.69
N GLY A 157 -3.15 1.00 -4.06
CA GLY A 157 -3.67 0.55 -2.77
C GLY A 157 -3.12 1.30 -1.56
N CYS A 158 -1.94 1.92 -1.66
CA CYS A 158 -1.31 2.68 -0.57
C CYS A 158 -1.96 4.06 -0.30
N VAL A 159 -2.95 4.46 -1.08
CA VAL A 159 -3.52 5.82 -1.01
C VAL A 159 -4.23 6.11 0.32
N GLY A 160 -4.76 5.09 0.98
CA GLY A 160 -5.33 5.21 2.33
C GLY A 160 -4.29 5.65 3.35
N ASP A 161 -3.13 5.00 3.33
CA ASP A 161 -2.00 5.34 4.21
C ASP A 161 -1.47 6.74 3.93
N TRP A 162 -1.41 7.13 2.65
CA TRP A 162 -1.01 8.48 2.27
C TRP A 162 -2.03 9.53 2.73
N TYR A 163 -3.31 9.19 2.73
CA TYR A 163 -4.35 10.07 3.25
C TYR A 163 -4.17 10.29 4.75
N TYR A 164 -3.94 9.22 5.53
CA TYR A 164 -3.65 9.33 6.96
C TYR A 164 -2.38 10.15 7.21
N ALA A 165 -1.29 9.79 6.55
CA ALA A 165 -0.03 10.52 6.68
C ALA A 165 -0.17 12.02 6.35
N ARG A 166 -0.89 12.34 5.25
CA ARG A 166 -1.18 13.73 4.85
C ARG A 166 -2.02 14.46 5.88
N THR A 167 -3.07 13.84 6.40
CA THR A 167 -3.95 14.42 7.42
C THR A 167 -3.15 14.77 8.67
N ILE A 168 -2.33 13.83 9.15
CA ILE A 168 -1.46 14.04 10.30
C ILE A 168 -0.44 15.15 10.05
N LEU A 169 0.18 15.19 8.87
CA LEU A 169 1.19 16.18 8.54
C LEU A 169 0.62 17.59 8.37
N ARG A 170 -0.64 17.72 7.92
CA ARG A 170 -1.31 19.02 7.75
C ARG A 170 -1.86 19.59 9.04
N ASP A 171 -2.43 18.78 9.91
CA ASP A 171 -2.98 19.25 11.18
C ASP A 171 -1.94 19.15 12.30
N ARG A 172 -1.36 20.30 12.67
CA ARG A 172 -0.36 20.39 13.73
C ARG A 172 -0.92 20.13 15.13
N ARG A 173 -2.24 20.11 15.31
CA ARG A 173 -2.89 19.80 16.59
C ARG A 173 -2.80 18.29 16.88
N ILE A 174 -2.66 17.46 15.86
CA ILE A 174 -2.47 16.02 16.02
C ILE A 174 -1.04 15.77 16.51
N ILE A 175 -0.92 15.27 17.75
CA ILE A 175 0.36 14.94 18.38
C ILE A 175 0.58 13.45 18.52
N ALA A 176 -0.51 12.67 18.51
CA ALA A 176 -0.48 11.21 18.61
C ALA A 176 -1.66 10.59 17.85
N CYS A 177 -1.52 9.32 17.50
CA CYS A 177 -2.51 8.54 16.74
C CYS A 177 -2.62 7.14 17.35
N GLU A 178 -3.81 6.57 17.27
CA GLU A 178 -4.10 5.18 17.59
C GLU A 178 -4.72 4.52 16.37
N ASP A 179 -4.19 3.37 16.01
CA ASP A 179 -4.75 2.54 14.95
C ASP A 179 -5.81 1.62 15.53
N THR A 180 -6.95 1.51 14.86
CA THR A 180 -8.10 0.75 15.33
C THR A 180 -8.66 -0.15 14.23
N SER A 181 -9.51 -1.07 14.60
CA SER A 181 -10.20 -1.95 13.65
C SER A 181 -11.16 -1.23 12.69
N PHE A 182 -11.53 0.01 12.97
CA PHE A 182 -12.39 0.84 12.10
C PHE A 182 -11.63 1.94 11.34
N GLY A 183 -10.37 2.18 11.65
CA GLY A 183 -9.55 3.24 11.07
C GLY A 183 -8.62 3.89 12.09
N VAL A 184 -8.55 5.22 12.14
CA VAL A 184 -7.54 5.94 12.94
C VAL A 184 -8.21 6.97 13.84
N ARG A 185 -7.75 7.02 15.12
CA ARG A 185 -8.09 8.08 16.09
C ARG A 185 -6.93 9.04 16.27
N PHE A 186 -7.22 10.31 16.27
CA PHE A 186 -6.22 11.38 16.41
C PHE A 186 -6.36 12.09 17.76
N PHE A 187 -5.22 12.30 18.42
CA PHE A 187 -5.16 12.92 19.73
C PHE A 187 -4.39 14.23 19.70
N GLY A 188 -4.91 15.21 20.45
CA GLY A 188 -4.31 16.50 20.69
C GLY A 188 -3.96 16.74 22.17
N LYS A 189 -3.51 17.97 22.46
CA LYS A 189 -3.27 18.43 23.83
C LYS A 189 -4.56 18.66 24.57
#